data_31c896b2d3388f9069f1140dd7a925c1
#
_entry.id   31c896b2d3388f9069f1140dd7a925c1
#
_cell.length_a   1.000
_cell.length_b   1.000
_cell.length_c   1.000
_cell.angle_alpha   90.00
_cell.angle_beta   90.00
_cell.angle_gamma   90.00
#
_symmetry.space_group_name_H-M   'P 1'
#
loop_
_entity.id
_entity.type
_entity.pdbx_description
1 polymer ?
#
loop_
_entity_poly.entity_id
_entity_poly.type
_entity_poly.pdbx_seq_one_letter_code
_entity_poly.pdbx_strand_id
1 'polypeptide(L)'
;MNNLFKIFAAVSFVVIQANALSLQTVFDNQKKSAFPDTCEMQMRTTVTLPNMSPQVVNMALLTAGENKSITTIKSSMMQMEMVQNNGRMKVTDLKTGKKLPAQNIPAQNPADVNKQMGSPEDYNNPVAEGNLWKITPKDPSKPTLYYSQKKKRVMKMSVVVNGANAVSEFEYCDNSCPLPGTLKKVVIKTTTPQGGESTVVLEVLRAKQRRVLPMKMFDVE
;
A
#
# COMPACT_ATOMS: atom_id res chain seq x y z
N MET A 1 -26.53 29.56 -47.17
CA MET A 1 -25.92 28.29 -46.80
C MET A 1 -24.71 28.36 -45.85
N ASN A 2 -24.47 29.48 -45.14
CA ASN A 2 -23.23 29.70 -44.36
C ASN A 2 -23.38 29.67 -42.82
N ASN A 3 -24.58 29.54 -42.28
CA ASN A 3 -24.77 29.61 -40.83
C ASN A 3 -24.92 28.25 -40.14
N LEU A 4 -25.27 27.17 -40.88
CA LEU A 4 -25.35 25.83 -40.30
C LEU A 4 -23.96 25.22 -40.06
N PHE A 5 -22.96 25.56 -40.88
CA PHE A 5 -21.58 25.02 -40.72
C PHE A 5 -20.84 25.63 -39.54
N LYS A 6 -21.18 26.85 -39.09
CA LYS A 6 -20.57 27.49 -37.92
C LYS A 6 -21.09 26.92 -36.60
N ILE A 7 -22.33 26.41 -36.57
CA ILE A 7 -22.93 25.80 -35.38
C ILE A 7 -22.34 24.39 -35.14
N PHE A 8 -22.05 23.63 -36.19
CA PHE A 8 -21.44 22.31 -36.06
C PHE A 8 -19.97 22.36 -35.59
N ALA A 9 -19.19 23.37 -35.98
CA ALA A 9 -17.81 23.53 -35.52
C ALA A 9 -17.72 23.97 -34.05
N ALA A 10 -18.71 24.72 -33.54
CA ALA A 10 -18.73 25.14 -32.14
C ALA A 10 -19.15 24.03 -31.16
N VAL A 11 -20.01 23.09 -31.59
CA VAL A 11 -20.48 21.98 -30.77
C VAL A 11 -19.39 20.86 -30.64
N SER A 12 -18.52 20.73 -31.64
CA SER A 12 -17.44 19.71 -31.61
C SER A 12 -16.26 20.10 -30.72
N PHE A 13 -16.12 21.37 -30.34
CA PHE A 13 -15.01 21.83 -29.48
C PHE A 13 -15.34 21.84 -27.97
N VAL A 14 -16.61 21.67 -27.59
CA VAL A 14 -17.04 21.72 -26.18
C VAL A 14 -17.00 20.31 -25.52
N VAL A 15 -16.82 19.23 -26.29
CA VAL A 15 -16.89 17.85 -25.77
C VAL A 15 -15.51 17.27 -25.36
N ILE A 16 -14.39 17.95 -25.62
CA ILE A 16 -13.04 17.40 -25.33
C ILE A 16 -12.41 17.98 -24.06
N GLN A 17 -13.11 18.82 -23.31
CA GLN A 17 -12.64 19.20 -21.95
C GLN A 17 -13.26 18.35 -20.84
N ALA A 18 -13.79 17.19 -21.15
CA ALA A 18 -14.30 16.24 -20.17
C ALA A 18 -13.14 15.55 -19.45
N ASN A 19 -12.77 16.11 -18.27
CA ASN A 19 -12.17 15.38 -17.17
C ASN A 19 -10.82 14.72 -17.41
N ALA A 20 -9.79 15.49 -17.73
CA ALA A 20 -8.43 15.04 -17.49
C ALA A 20 -8.25 14.82 -15.97
N LEU A 21 -8.10 13.58 -15.54
CA LEU A 21 -7.81 13.26 -14.15
C LEU A 21 -6.46 13.88 -13.77
N SER A 22 -6.41 14.73 -12.73
CA SER A 22 -5.16 15.31 -12.27
C SER A 22 -4.42 14.35 -11.34
N LEU A 23 -3.09 14.35 -11.39
CA LEU A 23 -2.24 13.59 -10.47
C LEU A 23 -2.52 13.97 -9.02
N GLN A 24 -2.67 15.26 -8.73
CA GLN A 24 -2.99 15.73 -7.38
C GLN A 24 -4.27 15.09 -6.84
N THR A 25 -5.32 14.99 -7.65
CA THR A 25 -6.58 14.33 -7.27
C THR A 25 -6.37 12.84 -6.94
N VAL A 26 -5.51 12.13 -7.70
CA VAL A 26 -5.19 10.72 -7.45
C VAL A 26 -4.52 10.56 -6.09
N PHE A 27 -3.49 11.35 -5.83
CA PHE A 27 -2.72 11.28 -4.59
C PHE A 27 -3.55 11.71 -3.37
N ASP A 28 -4.35 12.77 -3.48
CA ASP A 28 -5.23 13.23 -2.40
C ASP A 28 -6.31 12.20 -2.06
N ASN A 29 -6.87 11.54 -3.07
CA ASN A 29 -7.81 10.46 -2.84
C ASN A 29 -7.15 9.23 -2.21
N GLN A 30 -5.93 8.89 -2.62
CA GLN A 30 -5.20 7.76 -2.06
C GLN A 30 -4.80 8.01 -0.60
N LYS A 31 -4.42 9.23 -0.22
CA LYS A 31 -4.14 9.61 1.18
C LYS A 31 -5.32 9.32 2.11
N LYS A 32 -6.56 9.47 1.62
CA LYS A 32 -7.79 9.15 2.39
C LYS A 32 -7.94 7.65 2.69
N SER A 33 -7.12 6.80 2.09
CA SER A 33 -7.10 5.34 2.32
C SER A 33 -6.09 4.92 3.38
N ALA A 34 -5.31 5.84 3.92
CA ALA A 34 -4.36 5.56 4.98
C ALA A 34 -5.08 5.06 6.25
N PHE A 35 -4.43 4.18 6.98
CA PHE A 35 -4.90 3.85 8.31
C PHE A 35 -4.74 5.06 9.23
N PRO A 36 -5.60 5.20 10.26
CA PRO A 36 -5.43 6.23 11.27
C PRO A 36 -4.05 6.15 11.92
N ASP A 37 -3.48 7.29 12.31
CA ASP A 37 -2.16 7.38 12.95
C ASP A 37 -2.05 6.49 14.20
N THR A 38 -3.16 6.34 14.92
CA THR A 38 -3.26 5.45 16.07
C THR A 38 -4.21 4.31 15.74
N CYS A 39 -3.64 3.17 15.41
CA CYS A 39 -4.38 2.02 14.91
C CYS A 39 -3.80 0.70 15.45
N GLU A 40 -4.70 -0.20 15.80
CA GLU A 40 -4.39 -1.60 16.08
C GLU A 40 -4.85 -2.45 14.89
N MET A 41 -3.95 -3.26 14.35
CA MET A 41 -4.22 -4.12 13.19
C MET A 41 -3.78 -5.55 13.48
N GLN A 42 -4.56 -6.51 12.99
CA GLN A 42 -4.18 -7.91 12.88
C GLN A 42 -4.11 -8.26 11.40
N MET A 43 -2.98 -8.81 10.98
CA MET A 43 -2.71 -9.11 9.59
C MET A 43 -2.22 -10.56 9.45
N ARG A 44 -2.50 -11.14 8.31
CA ARG A 44 -1.95 -12.44 7.88
C ARG A 44 -1.20 -12.23 6.58
N THR A 45 0.02 -12.72 6.51
CA THR A 45 0.79 -12.78 5.28
C THR A 45 0.99 -14.24 4.90
N THR A 46 0.61 -14.61 3.68
CA THR A 46 0.88 -15.92 3.09
C THR A 46 1.90 -15.73 1.97
N VAL A 47 3.02 -16.42 2.05
CA VAL A 47 4.08 -16.40 1.03
C VAL A 47 4.09 -17.76 0.35
N THR A 48 3.91 -17.76 -0.97
CA THR A 48 4.02 -18.95 -1.83
C THR A 48 5.21 -18.77 -2.76
N LEU A 49 6.18 -19.64 -2.64
CA LEU A 49 7.36 -19.71 -3.50
C LEU A 49 7.26 -20.92 -4.44
N PRO A 50 7.94 -20.91 -5.60
CA PRO A 50 7.99 -22.08 -6.48
C PRO A 50 8.48 -23.31 -5.73
N ASN A 51 7.77 -24.42 -5.89
CA ASN A 51 8.11 -25.72 -5.29
C ASN A 51 8.19 -25.77 -3.74
N MET A 52 7.58 -24.80 -3.06
CA MET A 52 7.51 -24.77 -1.60
C MET A 52 6.07 -24.72 -1.10
N SER A 53 5.80 -25.34 0.03
CA SER A 53 4.52 -25.18 0.71
C SER A 53 4.33 -23.73 1.17
N PRO A 54 3.10 -23.18 1.09
CA PRO A 54 2.82 -21.83 1.53
C PRO A 54 3.23 -21.60 2.99
N GLN A 55 3.91 -20.48 3.24
CA GLN A 55 4.33 -20.06 4.58
C GLN A 55 3.35 -19.01 5.09
N VAL A 56 2.83 -19.20 6.29
CA VAL A 56 1.87 -18.27 6.92
C VAL A 56 2.53 -17.53 8.07
N VAL A 57 2.44 -16.22 8.07
CA VAL A 57 2.92 -15.33 9.12
C VAL A 57 1.75 -14.48 9.61
N ASN A 58 1.45 -14.55 10.90
CA ASN A 58 0.48 -13.68 11.54
C ASN A 58 1.20 -12.51 12.19
N MET A 59 0.69 -11.30 11.99
CA MET A 59 1.23 -10.07 12.55
C MET A 59 0.16 -9.31 13.30
N ALA A 60 0.52 -8.75 14.44
CA ALA A 60 -0.25 -7.73 15.13
C ALA A 60 0.59 -6.44 15.11
N LEU A 61 0.00 -5.33 14.67
CA LEU A 61 0.64 -4.02 14.60
C LEU A 61 -0.19 -3.03 15.41
N LEU A 62 0.49 -2.30 16.29
CA LEU A 62 -0.05 -1.17 17.02
C LEU A 62 0.78 0.07 16.64
N THR A 63 0.13 1.11 16.14
CA THR A 63 0.80 2.37 15.78
C THR A 63 0.35 3.50 16.71
N ALA A 64 1.24 4.45 16.96
CA ALA A 64 0.95 5.70 17.67
C ALA A 64 1.71 6.84 17.00
N GLY A 65 1.08 7.44 15.99
CA GLY A 65 1.71 8.39 15.09
C GLY A 65 2.68 7.70 14.11
N GLU A 66 3.46 8.49 13.40
CA GLU A 66 4.34 7.99 12.31
C GLU A 66 5.56 7.22 12.82
N ASN A 67 6.03 7.51 14.05
CA ASN A 67 7.34 7.07 14.52
C ASN A 67 7.30 6.08 15.68
N LYS A 68 6.11 5.63 16.08
CA LYS A 68 5.94 4.67 17.19
C LYS A 68 5.11 3.48 16.74
N SER A 69 5.66 2.29 16.92
CA SER A 69 4.93 1.05 16.63
C SER A 69 5.38 -0.10 17.51
N ILE A 70 4.46 -1.03 17.73
CA ILE A 70 4.73 -2.36 18.26
C ILE A 70 4.27 -3.35 17.22
N THR A 71 5.17 -4.19 16.75
CA THR A 71 4.86 -5.25 15.79
C THR A 71 5.16 -6.59 16.42
N THR A 72 4.14 -7.43 16.54
CA THR A 72 4.30 -8.83 16.96
C THR A 72 4.18 -9.73 15.75
N ILE A 73 5.17 -10.57 15.50
CA ILE A 73 5.22 -11.52 14.39
C ILE A 73 5.17 -12.94 14.99
N LYS A 74 4.25 -13.77 14.45
CA LYS A 74 4.11 -15.17 14.84
C LYS A 74 4.02 -16.07 13.61
N SER A 75 4.98 -16.98 13.48
CA SER A 75 4.99 -18.06 12.49
C SER A 75 5.42 -19.37 13.16
N SER A 76 5.44 -20.46 12.39
CA SER A 76 5.97 -21.73 12.85
C SER A 76 7.46 -21.64 13.24
N MET A 77 8.23 -20.83 12.51
CA MET A 77 9.68 -20.72 12.68
C MET A 77 10.08 -19.66 13.71
N MET A 78 9.36 -18.53 13.79
CA MET A 78 9.75 -17.41 14.66
C MET A 78 8.57 -16.78 15.38
N GLN A 79 8.85 -16.25 16.58
CA GLN A 79 7.93 -15.42 17.32
C GLN A 79 8.71 -14.23 17.87
N MET A 80 8.42 -13.03 17.37
CA MET A 80 9.18 -11.83 17.71
C MET A 80 8.23 -10.66 18.03
N GLU A 81 8.68 -9.80 18.92
CA GLU A 81 8.10 -8.49 19.14
C GLU A 81 9.14 -7.42 18.81
N MET A 82 8.72 -6.44 18.04
CA MET A 82 9.52 -5.27 17.68
C MET A 82 8.82 -4.04 18.22
N VAL A 83 9.50 -3.31 19.10
CA VAL A 83 9.03 -2.02 19.60
C VAL A 83 9.87 -0.93 18.96
N GLN A 84 9.23 -0.01 18.29
CA GLN A 84 9.89 1.12 17.65
C GLN A 84 9.44 2.43 18.28
N ASN A 85 10.40 3.33 18.53
CA ASN A 85 10.17 4.66 19.03
C ASN A 85 11.20 5.64 18.47
N ASN A 86 10.75 6.58 17.62
CA ASN A 86 11.58 7.64 17.05
C ASN A 86 12.91 7.13 16.42
N GLY A 87 12.83 6.09 15.58
CA GLY A 87 13.99 5.51 14.88
C GLY A 87 14.81 4.53 15.70
N ARG A 88 14.57 4.37 16.99
CA ARG A 88 15.14 3.30 17.81
C ARG A 88 14.24 2.08 17.76
N MET A 89 14.82 0.89 17.67
CA MET A 89 14.07 -0.35 17.65
C MET A 89 14.65 -1.36 18.64
N LYS A 90 13.78 -1.97 19.41
CA LYS A 90 14.05 -3.11 20.29
C LYS A 90 13.36 -4.33 19.72
N VAL A 91 14.08 -5.42 19.58
CA VAL A 91 13.54 -6.71 19.13
C VAL A 91 13.69 -7.72 20.25
N THR A 92 12.62 -8.43 20.53
CA THR A 92 12.59 -9.50 21.55
C THR A 92 12.11 -10.80 20.89
N ASP A 93 12.86 -11.86 21.03
CA ASP A 93 12.41 -13.21 20.71
C ASP A 93 11.41 -13.64 21.80
N LEU A 94 10.16 -13.85 21.41
CA LEU A 94 9.10 -14.20 22.36
C LEU A 94 9.15 -15.65 22.84
N LYS A 95 9.92 -16.54 22.16
CA LYS A 95 10.13 -17.92 22.60
C LYS A 95 11.16 -18.02 23.72
N THR A 96 12.22 -17.22 23.63
CA THR A 96 13.35 -17.28 24.54
C THR A 96 13.43 -16.11 25.51
N GLY A 97 12.68 -15.03 25.25
CA GLY A 97 12.78 -13.76 25.98
C GLY A 97 14.07 -12.96 25.68
N LYS A 98 14.91 -13.45 24.75
CA LYS A 98 16.19 -12.83 24.42
C LYS A 98 15.97 -11.52 23.65
N LYS A 99 16.58 -10.46 24.15
CA LYS A 99 16.66 -9.18 23.41
C LYS A 99 17.75 -9.30 22.34
N LEU A 100 17.40 -8.93 21.12
CA LEU A 100 18.36 -8.81 20.00
C LEU A 100 18.95 -7.40 19.98
N PRO A 101 20.16 -7.23 19.43
CA PRO A 101 20.76 -5.90 19.29
C PRO A 101 19.82 -4.94 18.59
N ALA A 102 19.72 -3.73 19.13
CA ALA A 102 18.91 -2.67 18.52
C ALA A 102 19.44 -2.37 17.11
N GLN A 103 18.55 -2.35 16.14
CA GLN A 103 18.86 -1.99 14.76
C GLN A 103 18.18 -0.67 14.41
N ASN A 104 18.88 0.21 13.72
CA ASN A 104 18.27 1.40 13.14
C ASN A 104 17.58 1.01 11.83
N ILE A 105 16.34 0.56 11.93
CA ILE A 105 15.52 0.22 10.76
C ILE A 105 14.39 1.26 10.68
N PRO A 106 14.19 1.90 9.53
CA PRO A 106 13.03 2.79 9.34
C PRO A 106 11.72 2.05 9.61
N ALA A 107 10.77 2.73 10.25
CA ALA A 107 9.43 2.18 10.42
C ALA A 107 8.81 1.89 9.05
N GLN A 108 8.56 0.63 8.77
CA GLN A 108 7.86 0.23 7.57
C GLN A 108 6.51 -0.36 7.96
N ASN A 109 5.43 0.32 7.57
CA ASN A 109 4.11 -0.27 7.55
C ASN A 109 3.91 -0.89 6.16
N PRO A 110 3.91 -2.23 6.02
CA PRO A 110 3.74 -2.87 4.72
C PRO A 110 2.37 -2.58 4.08
N ALA A 111 1.41 -2.11 4.86
CA ALA A 111 0.10 -1.69 4.37
C ALA A 111 0.07 -0.22 3.92
N ASP A 112 1.18 0.52 4.02
CA ASP A 112 1.23 1.93 3.62
C ASP A 112 1.52 2.08 2.12
N VAL A 113 0.47 1.94 1.33
CA VAL A 113 0.52 2.13 -0.13
C VAL A 113 1.00 3.54 -0.51
N ASN A 114 0.69 4.55 0.31
CA ASN A 114 1.06 5.94 0.02
C ASN A 114 2.58 6.15 0.00
N LYS A 115 3.30 5.52 0.93
CA LYS A 115 4.78 5.60 0.94
C LYS A 115 5.41 4.95 -0.30
N GLN A 116 4.76 3.91 -0.84
CA GLN A 116 5.24 3.23 -2.04
C GLN A 116 5.01 4.06 -3.31
N MET A 117 4.01 4.92 -3.32
CA MET A 117 3.68 5.74 -4.48
C MET A 117 4.65 6.91 -4.72
N GLY A 118 5.30 7.42 -3.67
CA GLY A 118 6.10 8.65 -3.81
C GLY A 118 5.23 9.91 -3.92
N SER A 119 5.59 10.85 -4.81
CA SER A 119 4.92 12.14 -4.96
C SER A 119 4.33 12.35 -6.37
N PRO A 120 3.36 13.27 -6.57
CA PRO A 120 2.78 13.55 -7.88
C PRO A 120 3.82 13.97 -8.93
N GLU A 121 4.87 14.67 -8.53
CA GLU A 121 5.92 15.17 -9.43
C GLU A 121 6.74 14.04 -10.07
N ASP A 122 6.71 12.87 -9.47
CA ASP A 122 7.41 11.68 -9.96
C ASP A 122 6.76 11.03 -11.18
N TYR A 123 5.56 11.50 -11.58
CA TYR A 123 4.71 10.83 -12.56
C TYR A 123 4.35 11.71 -13.76
N ASN A 124 4.05 11.05 -14.87
CA ASN A 124 3.44 11.64 -16.05
C ASN A 124 1.92 11.74 -15.87
N ASN A 125 1.27 12.56 -16.66
CA ASN A 125 -0.19 12.72 -16.63
C ASN A 125 -0.90 11.37 -16.83
N PRO A 126 -2.03 11.16 -16.13
CA PRO A 126 -2.83 9.95 -16.27
C PRO A 126 -3.35 9.73 -17.69
N VAL A 127 -3.30 8.51 -18.17
CA VAL A 127 -3.85 8.09 -19.47
C VAL A 127 -4.93 7.04 -19.21
N ALA A 128 -6.10 7.19 -19.86
CA ALA A 128 -7.19 6.24 -19.72
C ALA A 128 -6.81 4.87 -20.36
N GLU A 129 -6.98 3.78 -19.61
CA GLU A 129 -6.74 2.41 -20.05
C GLU A 129 -7.91 1.51 -19.57
N GLY A 130 -8.90 1.34 -20.41
CA GLY A 130 -10.14 0.63 -20.05
C GLY A 130 -10.89 1.33 -18.91
N ASN A 131 -11.14 0.61 -17.82
CA ASN A 131 -11.84 1.12 -16.64
C ASN A 131 -10.91 1.78 -15.61
N LEU A 132 -9.63 1.87 -15.90
CA LEU A 132 -8.60 2.41 -15.03
C LEU A 132 -7.86 3.57 -15.72
N TRP A 133 -7.17 4.35 -14.93
CA TRP A 133 -6.23 5.37 -15.39
C TRP A 133 -4.82 4.86 -15.09
N LYS A 134 -4.02 4.71 -16.14
CA LYS A 134 -2.61 4.37 -16.05
C LYS A 134 -1.79 5.61 -15.84
N ILE A 135 -0.90 5.57 -14.85
CA ILE A 135 -0.05 6.65 -14.43
C ILE A 135 1.38 6.13 -14.43
N THR A 136 2.16 6.51 -15.44
CA THR A 136 3.53 6.04 -15.60
C THR A 136 4.51 6.91 -14.85
N PRO A 137 5.48 6.35 -14.14
CA PRO A 137 6.51 7.13 -13.47
C PRO A 137 7.46 7.77 -14.50
N LYS A 138 8.09 8.88 -14.12
CA LYS A 138 9.19 9.49 -14.88
C LYS A 138 10.49 8.69 -14.73
N ASP A 139 10.70 8.12 -13.54
CA ASP A 139 11.80 7.23 -13.22
C ASP A 139 11.29 5.77 -13.30
N PRO A 140 11.84 4.93 -14.19
CA PRO A 140 11.39 3.54 -14.38
C PRO A 140 11.61 2.63 -13.15
N SER A 141 12.40 3.06 -12.16
CA SER A 141 12.55 2.33 -10.89
C SER A 141 11.33 2.48 -9.97
N LYS A 142 10.46 3.46 -10.22
CA LYS A 142 9.22 3.67 -9.49
C LYS A 142 8.05 2.88 -10.10
N PRO A 143 7.00 2.58 -9.32
CA PRO A 143 5.88 1.79 -9.83
C PRO A 143 4.99 2.56 -10.81
N THR A 144 4.51 1.88 -11.85
CA THR A 144 3.35 2.32 -12.63
C THR A 144 2.10 2.11 -11.79
N LEU A 145 1.22 3.11 -11.72
CA LEU A 145 -0.01 3.07 -10.93
C LEU A 145 -1.22 2.90 -11.85
N TYR A 146 -2.22 2.16 -11.37
CA TYR A 146 -3.51 1.98 -12.04
C TYR A 146 -4.62 2.43 -11.10
N TYR A 147 -5.22 3.58 -11.40
CA TYR A 147 -6.20 4.24 -10.56
C TYR A 147 -7.62 4.04 -11.07
N SER A 148 -8.55 3.73 -10.18
CA SER A 148 -9.99 3.67 -10.46
C SER A 148 -10.66 4.97 -10.05
N GLN A 149 -11.18 5.72 -11.02
CA GLN A 149 -11.94 6.94 -10.75
C GLN A 149 -13.25 6.63 -10.00
N LYS A 150 -13.90 5.50 -10.31
CA LYS A 150 -15.12 5.03 -9.63
C LYS A 150 -14.87 4.75 -8.14
N LYS A 151 -13.77 4.07 -7.83
CA LYS A 151 -13.40 3.72 -6.43
C LYS A 151 -12.57 4.81 -5.75
N LYS A 152 -12.08 5.80 -6.51
CA LYS A 152 -11.18 6.88 -6.05
C LYS A 152 -9.93 6.34 -5.36
N ARG A 153 -9.31 5.27 -5.92
CA ARG A 153 -8.18 4.54 -5.33
C ARG A 153 -7.28 3.94 -6.38
N VAL A 154 -6.00 3.77 -6.03
CA VAL A 154 -5.06 2.95 -6.80
C VAL A 154 -5.43 1.49 -6.56
N MET A 155 -5.76 0.77 -7.62
CA MET A 155 -6.19 -0.63 -7.57
C MET A 155 -5.07 -1.61 -7.86
N LYS A 156 -4.01 -1.14 -8.55
CA LYS A 156 -2.90 -1.97 -8.97
C LYS A 156 -1.64 -1.13 -9.09
N MET A 157 -0.51 -1.71 -8.77
CA MET A 157 0.82 -1.16 -9.08
C MET A 157 1.66 -2.22 -9.79
N SER A 158 2.57 -1.79 -10.66
CA SER A 158 3.55 -2.68 -11.27
C SER A 158 4.92 -2.02 -11.31
N VAL A 159 5.95 -2.77 -11.00
CA VAL A 159 7.34 -2.30 -11.01
C VAL A 159 8.27 -3.41 -11.48
N VAL A 160 9.33 -3.05 -12.18
CA VAL A 160 10.41 -3.97 -12.54
C VAL A 160 11.61 -3.69 -11.63
N VAL A 161 12.00 -4.68 -10.85
CA VAL A 161 13.16 -4.59 -9.94
C VAL A 161 14.13 -5.72 -10.27
N ASN A 162 15.36 -5.38 -10.65
CA ASN A 162 16.39 -6.35 -11.02
C ASN A 162 15.93 -7.35 -12.10
N GLY A 163 15.15 -6.88 -13.07
CA GLY A 163 14.59 -7.70 -14.14
C GLY A 163 13.35 -8.54 -13.76
N ALA A 164 13.00 -8.63 -12.49
CA ALA A 164 11.76 -9.27 -12.04
C ALA A 164 10.60 -8.29 -12.12
N ASN A 165 9.46 -8.76 -12.66
CA ASN A 165 8.23 -7.97 -12.71
C ASN A 165 7.39 -8.26 -11.46
N ALA A 166 7.16 -7.24 -10.65
CA ALA A 166 6.28 -7.31 -9.48
C ALA A 166 4.99 -6.55 -9.75
N VAL A 167 3.86 -7.21 -9.55
CA VAL A 167 2.50 -6.67 -9.69
C VAL A 167 1.80 -6.77 -8.35
N SER A 168 1.35 -5.64 -7.82
CA SER A 168 0.56 -5.56 -6.58
C SER A 168 -0.88 -5.17 -6.92
N GLU A 169 -1.85 -5.95 -6.46
CA GLU A 169 -3.28 -5.68 -6.59
C GLU A 169 -3.86 -5.39 -5.20
N PHE A 170 -4.69 -4.34 -5.10
CA PHE A 170 -5.21 -3.83 -3.84
C PHE A 170 -6.72 -4.00 -3.74
N GLU A 171 -7.17 -4.55 -2.63
CA GLU A 171 -8.57 -4.56 -2.22
C GLU A 171 -8.75 -3.66 -1.00
N TYR A 172 -9.77 -2.81 -1.03
CA TYR A 172 -10.06 -1.88 0.05
C TYR A 172 -11.35 -2.27 0.77
N CYS A 173 -11.41 -1.95 2.04
CA CYS A 173 -12.59 -2.10 2.85
C CYS A 173 -13.76 -1.25 2.31
N ASP A 174 -14.91 -1.83 2.19
CA ASP A 174 -16.16 -1.14 1.92
C ASP A 174 -16.81 -0.60 3.22
N ASN A 175 -18.05 -0.15 3.12
CA ASN A 175 -18.78 0.40 4.27
C ASN A 175 -19.12 -0.63 5.35
N SER A 176 -18.94 -1.93 5.10
CA SER A 176 -19.15 -2.99 6.09
C SER A 176 -17.97 -3.19 7.04
N CYS A 177 -16.81 -2.66 6.70
CA CYS A 177 -15.61 -2.75 7.53
C CYS A 177 -15.58 -1.68 8.64
N PRO A 178 -14.91 -1.96 9.77
CA PRO A 178 -14.75 -0.99 10.86
C PRO A 178 -14.03 0.30 10.47
N LEU A 179 -13.17 0.23 9.46
CA LEU A 179 -12.43 1.38 8.89
C LEU A 179 -12.64 1.41 7.37
N PRO A 180 -13.79 1.94 6.88
CA PRO A 180 -14.10 1.98 5.47
C PRO A 180 -13.05 2.74 4.67
N GLY A 181 -12.72 2.23 3.49
CA GLY A 181 -11.76 2.86 2.58
C GLY A 181 -10.30 2.54 2.86
N THR A 182 -9.95 1.92 3.99
CA THR A 182 -8.59 1.44 4.25
C THR A 182 -8.29 0.16 3.49
N LEU A 183 -7.02 -0.20 3.40
CA LEU A 183 -6.57 -1.43 2.75
C LEU A 183 -7.12 -2.65 3.48
N LYS A 184 -7.66 -3.62 2.72
CA LYS A 184 -8.15 -4.91 3.21
C LYS A 184 -7.22 -6.05 2.81
N LYS A 185 -6.72 -6.03 1.57
CA LYS A 185 -5.90 -7.10 1.03
C LYS A 185 -4.93 -6.58 -0.01
N VAL A 186 -3.73 -7.13 -0.04
CA VAL A 186 -2.76 -6.96 -1.13
C VAL A 186 -2.37 -8.33 -1.65
N VAL A 187 -2.36 -8.48 -2.96
CA VAL A 187 -1.80 -9.64 -3.64
C VAL A 187 -0.60 -9.15 -4.46
N ILE A 188 0.59 -9.62 -4.13
CA ILE A 188 1.81 -9.29 -4.86
C ILE A 188 2.24 -10.55 -5.62
N LYS A 189 2.30 -10.46 -6.94
CA LYS A 189 2.83 -11.49 -7.81
C LYS A 189 4.16 -11.02 -8.37
N THR A 190 5.19 -11.82 -8.23
CA THR A 190 6.51 -11.53 -8.78
C THR A 190 6.91 -12.62 -9.75
N THR A 191 7.25 -12.21 -10.97
CA THR A 191 7.76 -13.12 -12.01
C THR A 191 9.23 -12.79 -12.25
N THR A 192 10.11 -13.76 -12.02
CA THR A 192 11.54 -13.61 -12.28
C THR A 192 11.86 -13.72 -13.77
N PRO A 193 13.03 -13.22 -14.24
CA PRO A 193 13.44 -13.39 -15.64
C PRO A 193 13.53 -14.85 -16.08
N GLN A 194 13.76 -15.79 -15.14
CA GLN A 194 13.83 -17.23 -15.40
C GLN A 194 12.45 -17.91 -15.37
N GLY A 195 11.35 -17.16 -15.30
CA GLY A 195 9.99 -17.66 -15.31
C GLY A 195 9.48 -18.22 -13.97
N GLY A 196 10.24 -18.08 -12.89
CA GLY A 196 9.77 -18.45 -11.54
C GLY A 196 8.72 -17.46 -11.04
N GLU A 197 7.60 -17.96 -10.52
CA GLU A 197 6.55 -17.13 -9.94
C GLU A 197 6.50 -17.26 -8.41
N SER A 198 6.37 -16.14 -7.72
CA SER A 198 6.07 -16.10 -6.29
C SER A 198 4.85 -15.23 -6.02
N THR A 199 4.10 -15.59 -4.99
CA THR A 199 2.91 -14.82 -4.58
C THR A 199 3.00 -14.52 -3.10
N VAL A 200 2.77 -13.23 -2.75
CA VAL A 200 2.60 -12.79 -1.37
C VAL A 200 1.19 -12.24 -1.23
N VAL A 201 0.43 -12.78 -0.31
CA VAL A 201 -0.92 -12.30 0.02
C VAL A 201 -0.88 -11.73 1.44
N LEU A 202 -1.12 -10.43 1.58
CA LEU A 202 -1.31 -9.76 2.86
C LEU A 202 -2.79 -9.47 3.05
N GLU A 203 -3.36 -9.91 4.15
CA GLU A 203 -4.76 -9.69 4.52
C GLU A 203 -4.83 -8.96 5.86
N VAL A 204 -5.57 -7.86 5.92
CA VAL A 204 -5.92 -7.18 7.17
C VAL A 204 -7.16 -7.85 7.73
N LEU A 205 -6.98 -8.70 8.74
CA LEU A 205 -8.06 -9.48 9.37
C LEU A 205 -8.92 -8.61 10.28
N ARG A 206 -8.28 -7.63 10.93
CA ARG A 206 -8.93 -6.68 11.84
C ARG A 206 -8.15 -5.39 11.87
N ALA A 207 -8.86 -4.26 11.86
CA ALA A 207 -8.28 -2.95 12.12
C ALA A 207 -9.21 -2.16 13.02
N LYS A 208 -8.64 -1.44 13.99
CA LYS A 208 -9.39 -0.62 14.92
C LYS A 208 -8.61 0.65 15.25
N GLN A 209 -9.26 1.80 15.11
CA GLN A 209 -8.71 3.05 15.60
C GLN A 209 -8.68 3.04 17.14
N ARG A 210 -7.58 3.47 17.74
CA ARG A 210 -7.44 3.68 19.19
C ARG A 210 -7.42 5.16 19.48
N ARG A 211 -8.08 5.59 20.54
CA ARG A 211 -8.13 7.01 20.94
C ARG A 211 -6.93 7.41 21.80
N VAL A 212 -6.52 6.53 22.69
CA VAL A 212 -5.43 6.75 23.64
C VAL A 212 -4.62 5.48 23.79
N LEU A 213 -3.29 5.61 23.80
CA LEU A 213 -2.35 4.53 24.08
C LEU A 213 -1.40 4.96 25.21
N PRO A 214 -1.10 4.10 26.19
CA PRO A 214 -0.08 4.36 27.18
C PRO A 214 1.30 4.47 26.50
N MET A 215 1.92 5.65 26.53
CA MET A 215 3.19 5.90 25.83
C MET A 215 4.35 5.03 26.32
N LYS A 216 4.31 4.58 27.59
CA LYS A 216 5.28 3.62 28.15
C LYS A 216 5.38 2.28 27.39
N MET A 217 4.34 1.92 26.62
CA MET A 217 4.38 0.69 25.78
C MET A 217 5.47 0.75 24.71
N PHE A 218 5.86 1.96 24.29
CA PHE A 218 6.84 2.19 23.23
C PHE A 218 8.26 2.45 23.75
N ASP A 219 8.52 2.16 25.03
CA ASP A 219 9.87 2.32 25.61
C ASP A 219 10.81 1.27 25.01
N VAL A 220 11.96 1.73 24.51
CA VAL A 220 12.99 0.94 23.84
C VAL A 220 14.30 0.82 24.64
N GLU A 221 14.24 1.18 25.93
CA GLU A 221 15.36 1.04 26.88
C GLU A 221 15.65 -0.40 27.26
#